data_8cf43d216b1bcb50305c24c6c27d8f57
#
_entry.id   8cf43d216b1bcb50305c24c6c27d8f57
#
_cell.length_a   1.000
_cell.length_b   1.000
_cell.length_c   1.000
_cell.angle_alpha   90.00
_cell.angle_beta   90.00
_cell.angle_gamma   90.00
#
_symmetry.space_group_name_H-M   'P 1'
#
loop_
_entity.id
_entity.type
_entity.pdbx_description
1 polymer ?
#
loop_
_entity_poly.entity_id
_entity_poly.type
_entity_poly.pdbx_seq_one_letter_code
_entity_poly.pdbx_strand_id
1 'polypeptide(L)'
;TTSVTEALLYRSGAISRMCKVEDGATTTDYEPEEIKRKVSVNATLAPVEWRNSKINFIDTPGFADFVAEVKGAFRAVDSALIVVSATAGVQVGTEQCWKLAQEANLPRIIFVNKMDRENADFHSILDNLRGKFGKRVLPLQLPLGQAEKFEGLIDLFKMKAYRAHGNGSDEIEIPDEYK
;
A
#
# COMPACT_ATOMS: atom_id res chain seq x y z
N THR A 1 0.08 4.74 -4.83
CA THR A 1 -0.34 3.35 -5.12
C THR A 1 0.63 2.68 -6.07
N THR A 2 0.97 3.27 -7.21
CA THR A 2 1.82 2.71 -8.28
C THR A 2 3.09 2.03 -7.79
N SER A 3 3.87 2.62 -6.86
CA SER A 3 5.07 1.98 -6.29
C SER A 3 4.77 0.68 -5.52
N VAL A 4 3.59 0.58 -4.90
CA VAL A 4 3.16 -0.66 -4.21
C VAL A 4 2.79 -1.71 -5.23
N THR A 5 2.05 -1.34 -6.27
CA THR A 5 1.68 -2.25 -7.36
C THR A 5 2.91 -2.76 -8.11
N GLU A 6 3.87 -1.88 -8.40
CA GLU A 6 5.15 -2.24 -9.03
C GLU A 6 5.94 -3.24 -8.18
N ALA A 7 5.99 -3.02 -6.85
CA ALA A 7 6.64 -3.94 -5.94
C ALA A 7 5.95 -5.31 -5.87
N LEU A 8 4.62 -5.36 -5.92
CA LEU A 8 3.85 -6.61 -5.95
C LEU A 8 4.11 -7.39 -7.25
N LEU A 9 4.10 -6.71 -8.40
CA LEU A 9 4.44 -7.31 -9.70
C LEU A 9 5.87 -7.87 -9.72
N TYR A 10 6.83 -7.12 -9.18
CA TYR A 10 8.22 -7.56 -9.09
C TYR A 10 8.37 -8.78 -8.14
N ARG A 11 7.77 -8.75 -6.96
CA ARG A 11 7.86 -9.84 -5.98
C ARG A 11 7.18 -11.13 -6.44
N SER A 12 6.14 -11.02 -7.25
CA SER A 12 5.48 -12.19 -7.86
C SER A 12 6.22 -12.76 -9.07
N GLY A 13 7.22 -12.04 -9.58
CA GLY A 13 7.92 -12.43 -10.82
C GLY A 13 7.17 -12.06 -12.09
N ALA A 14 6.07 -11.30 -12.01
CA ALA A 14 5.33 -10.83 -13.18
C ALA A 14 6.15 -9.83 -14.02
N ILE A 15 7.05 -9.09 -13.38
CA ILE A 15 8.05 -8.24 -14.02
C ILE A 15 9.44 -8.57 -13.51
N SER A 16 10.45 -8.43 -14.36
CA SER A 16 11.85 -8.76 -14.04
C SER A 16 12.61 -7.62 -13.38
N ARG A 17 12.10 -6.39 -13.45
CA ARG A 17 12.72 -5.18 -12.90
C ARG A 17 11.67 -4.29 -12.26
N MET A 18 11.94 -3.82 -11.06
CA MET A 18 11.13 -2.81 -10.38
C MET A 18 11.57 -1.41 -10.80
N CYS A 19 10.65 -0.60 -11.32
CA CYS A 19 10.90 0.77 -11.73
C CYS A 19 10.34 1.77 -10.72
N LYS A 20 10.88 2.98 -10.71
CA LYS A 20 10.36 4.08 -9.89
C LYS A 20 9.42 4.96 -10.70
N VAL A 21 8.43 5.56 -10.05
CA VAL A 21 7.51 6.49 -10.69
C VAL A 21 8.26 7.69 -11.28
N GLU A 22 9.32 8.13 -10.60
CA GLU A 22 10.17 9.23 -11.04
C GLU A 22 10.88 8.95 -12.38
N ASP A 23 11.13 7.68 -12.69
CA ASP A 23 11.78 7.27 -13.93
C ASP A 23 10.78 7.21 -15.11
N GLY A 24 9.46 7.27 -14.84
CA GLY A 24 8.41 7.19 -15.86
C GLY A 24 8.37 5.85 -16.61
N ALA A 25 8.75 4.77 -15.93
CA ALA A 25 8.88 3.44 -16.52
C ALA A 25 8.13 2.36 -15.72
N THR A 26 7.19 2.75 -14.88
CA THR A 26 6.35 1.82 -14.10
C THR A 26 5.32 1.13 -14.98
N THR A 27 4.95 -0.07 -14.61
CA THR A 27 4.06 -0.93 -15.40
C THR A 27 2.65 -0.37 -15.53
N THR A 28 2.14 0.31 -14.49
CA THR A 28 0.76 0.79 -14.44
C THR A 28 0.57 2.21 -14.94
N ASP A 29 1.62 3.04 -14.97
CA ASP A 29 1.58 4.40 -15.51
C ASP A 29 2.27 4.40 -16.89
N TYR A 30 1.57 3.99 -17.93
CA TYR A 30 2.12 3.82 -19.29
C TYR A 30 1.63 4.87 -20.29
N GLU A 31 0.61 5.61 -19.97
CA GLU A 31 0.13 6.68 -20.84
C GLU A 31 1.12 7.85 -20.88
N PRO A 32 1.33 8.50 -22.04
CA PRO A 32 2.29 9.62 -22.16
C PRO A 32 2.07 10.73 -21.16
N GLU A 33 0.81 11.01 -20.80
CA GLU A 33 0.46 12.05 -19.84
C GLU A 33 0.81 11.62 -18.41
N GLU A 34 0.60 10.36 -18.03
CA GLU A 34 1.00 9.79 -16.74
C GLU A 34 2.51 9.84 -16.55
N ILE A 35 3.25 9.43 -17.57
CA ILE A 35 4.72 9.45 -17.60
C ILE A 35 5.23 10.89 -17.44
N LYS A 36 4.65 11.83 -18.18
CA LYS A 36 5.05 13.23 -18.15
C LYS A 36 4.75 13.90 -16.82
N ARG A 37 3.58 13.66 -16.26
CA ARG A 37 3.13 14.26 -14.98
C ARG A 37 3.56 13.47 -13.77
N LYS A 38 4.01 12.20 -13.94
CA LYS A 38 4.34 11.25 -12.86
C LYS A 38 3.16 11.03 -11.91
N VAL A 39 1.98 10.92 -12.51
CA VAL A 39 0.69 10.79 -11.82
C VAL A 39 -0.21 9.86 -12.62
N SER A 40 -0.78 8.86 -11.96
CA SER A 40 -1.78 7.97 -12.56
C SER A 40 -3.05 8.75 -12.92
N VAL A 41 -3.57 8.53 -14.11
CA VAL A 41 -4.81 9.14 -14.64
C VAL A 41 -5.89 8.07 -14.81
N ASN A 42 -5.53 6.89 -15.29
CA ASN A 42 -6.42 5.77 -15.55
C ASN A 42 -6.29 4.66 -14.50
N ALA A 43 -7.35 3.87 -14.34
CA ALA A 43 -7.28 2.64 -13.59
C ALA A 43 -6.61 1.55 -14.44
N THR A 44 -5.60 0.87 -13.91
CA THR A 44 -4.82 -0.13 -14.64
C THR A 44 -4.84 -1.48 -13.95
N LEU A 45 -5.12 -2.55 -14.72
CA LEU A 45 -5.12 -3.93 -14.23
C LEU A 45 -3.67 -4.45 -14.13
N ALA A 46 -3.31 -4.96 -12.97
CA ALA A 46 -2.02 -5.56 -12.65
C ALA A 46 -2.22 -6.99 -12.11
N PRO A 47 -2.22 -8.02 -12.95
CA PRO A 47 -2.40 -9.39 -12.52
C PRO A 47 -1.12 -9.93 -11.85
N VAL A 48 -1.28 -10.59 -10.72
CA VAL A 48 -0.22 -11.21 -9.93
C VAL A 48 -0.57 -12.67 -9.67
N GLU A 49 0.38 -13.56 -9.90
CA GLU A 49 0.27 -14.95 -9.46
C GLU A 49 1.12 -15.15 -8.18
N TRP A 50 0.48 -15.59 -7.11
CA TRP A 50 1.13 -15.80 -5.83
C TRP A 50 0.57 -17.01 -5.09
N ARG A 51 1.44 -17.94 -4.69
CA ARG A 51 1.07 -19.14 -3.91
C ARG A 51 -0.15 -19.88 -4.48
N ASN A 52 -0.12 -20.19 -5.78
CA ASN A 52 -1.19 -20.86 -6.52
C ASN A 52 -2.53 -20.08 -6.59
N SER A 53 -2.49 -18.79 -6.33
CA SER A 53 -3.64 -17.90 -6.47
C SER A 53 -3.36 -16.81 -7.48
N LYS A 54 -4.35 -16.50 -8.31
CA LYS A 54 -4.30 -15.33 -9.19
C LYS A 54 -4.99 -14.17 -8.49
N ILE A 55 -4.28 -13.07 -8.32
CA ILE A 55 -4.79 -11.84 -7.71
C ILE A 55 -4.74 -10.75 -8.78
N ASN A 56 -5.88 -10.14 -9.07
CA ASN A 56 -5.98 -9.04 -10.00
C ASN A 56 -6.01 -7.72 -9.22
N PHE A 57 -4.90 -7.01 -9.16
CA PHE A 57 -4.88 -5.65 -8.63
C PHE A 57 -5.39 -4.68 -9.68
N ILE A 58 -6.21 -3.71 -9.28
CA ILE A 58 -6.55 -2.55 -10.09
C ILE A 58 -5.91 -1.35 -9.41
N ASP A 59 -4.80 -0.87 -9.97
CA ASP A 59 -4.17 0.37 -9.52
C ASP A 59 -5.00 1.56 -9.99
N THR A 60 -5.38 2.43 -9.05
CA THR A 60 -6.29 3.55 -9.33
C THR A 60 -5.60 4.88 -9.06
N PRO A 61 -5.96 5.93 -9.80
CA PRO A 61 -5.48 7.28 -9.53
C PRO A 61 -5.80 7.73 -8.11
N GLY A 62 -4.85 8.45 -7.48
CA GLY A 62 -5.02 9.01 -6.14
C GLY A 62 -5.60 10.42 -6.08
N PHE A 63 -5.71 11.12 -7.22
CA PHE A 63 -6.23 12.48 -7.28
C PHE A 63 -7.75 12.50 -7.39
N ALA A 64 -8.38 13.46 -6.70
CA ALA A 64 -9.83 13.58 -6.62
C ALA A 64 -10.49 13.79 -8.00
N ASP A 65 -9.78 14.40 -8.94
CA ASP A 65 -10.25 14.63 -10.32
C ASP A 65 -10.57 13.33 -11.07
N PHE A 66 -9.91 12.23 -10.69
CA PHE A 66 -10.07 10.90 -11.30
C PHE A 66 -10.92 9.94 -10.46
N VAL A 67 -11.76 10.43 -9.57
CA VAL A 67 -12.61 9.60 -8.68
C VAL A 67 -13.53 8.65 -9.45
N ALA A 68 -13.86 8.95 -10.69
CA ALA A 68 -14.66 8.07 -11.55
C ALA A 68 -13.97 6.72 -11.78
N GLU A 69 -12.65 6.72 -11.98
CA GLU A 69 -11.83 5.52 -12.12
C GLU A 69 -11.90 4.64 -10.87
N VAL A 70 -11.78 5.26 -9.68
CA VAL A 70 -11.91 4.57 -8.39
C VAL A 70 -13.29 3.93 -8.23
N LYS A 71 -14.37 4.65 -8.59
CA LYS A 71 -15.74 4.12 -8.52
C LYS A 71 -15.97 2.96 -9.49
N GLY A 72 -15.38 3.04 -10.69
CA GLY A 72 -15.40 1.96 -11.66
C GLY A 72 -14.71 0.71 -11.13
N ALA A 73 -13.50 0.85 -10.60
CA ALA A 73 -12.72 -0.22 -10.01
C ALA A 73 -13.46 -0.92 -8.85
N PHE A 74 -14.10 -0.17 -7.96
CA PHE A 74 -14.83 -0.75 -6.81
C PHE A 74 -16.04 -1.63 -7.19
N ARG A 75 -16.51 -1.56 -8.42
CA ARG A 75 -17.56 -2.47 -8.92
C ARG A 75 -17.02 -3.81 -9.41
N ALA A 76 -15.71 -3.91 -9.60
CA ALA A 76 -15.05 -5.05 -10.22
C ALA A 76 -14.15 -5.84 -9.25
N VAL A 77 -14.07 -5.44 -7.98
CA VAL A 77 -13.13 -6.01 -7.00
C VAL A 77 -13.84 -6.58 -5.78
N ASP A 78 -13.19 -7.54 -5.13
CA ASP A 78 -13.67 -8.22 -3.92
C ASP A 78 -13.20 -7.53 -2.63
N SER A 79 -12.19 -6.67 -2.69
CA SER A 79 -11.62 -5.95 -1.54
C SER A 79 -10.89 -4.70 -1.96
N ALA A 80 -10.64 -3.79 -1.01
CA ALA A 80 -9.91 -2.56 -1.22
C ALA A 80 -8.62 -2.50 -0.37
N LEU A 81 -7.50 -2.18 -1.02
CA LEU A 81 -6.24 -1.84 -0.37
C LEU A 81 -6.07 -0.32 -0.40
N ILE A 82 -6.25 0.32 0.75
CA ILE A 82 -6.12 1.77 0.88
C ILE A 82 -4.69 2.12 1.30
N VAL A 83 -3.96 2.77 0.42
CA VAL A 83 -2.55 3.16 0.67
C VAL A 83 -2.50 4.53 1.31
N VAL A 84 -1.87 4.61 2.48
CA VAL A 84 -1.68 5.85 3.26
C VAL A 84 -0.19 6.12 3.41
N SER A 85 0.23 7.38 3.26
CA SER A 85 1.62 7.77 3.51
C SER A 85 1.87 7.94 5.00
N ALA A 86 2.94 7.34 5.52
CA ALA A 86 3.34 7.48 6.91
C ALA A 86 3.65 8.94 7.31
N THR A 87 4.06 9.77 6.35
CA THR A 87 4.41 11.18 6.59
C THR A 87 3.23 12.14 6.39
N ALA A 88 2.26 11.78 5.54
CA ALA A 88 1.13 12.66 5.22
C ALA A 88 -0.15 12.31 6.00
N GLY A 89 -0.24 11.10 6.55
CA GLY A 89 -1.41 10.64 7.29
C GLY A 89 -2.67 10.48 6.45
N VAL A 90 -3.81 10.53 7.12
CA VAL A 90 -5.12 10.46 6.47
C VAL A 90 -5.41 11.76 5.74
N GLN A 91 -5.60 11.66 4.45
CA GLN A 91 -5.93 12.78 3.56
C GLN A 91 -7.38 12.68 3.07
N VAL A 92 -7.89 13.74 2.45
CA VAL A 92 -9.25 13.78 1.86
C VAL A 92 -9.51 12.60 0.93
N GLY A 93 -8.54 12.25 0.06
CA GLY A 93 -8.62 11.08 -0.82
C GLY A 93 -8.75 9.75 -0.05
N THR A 94 -8.07 9.63 1.09
CA THR A 94 -8.18 8.44 1.97
C THR A 94 -9.60 8.30 2.54
N GLU A 95 -10.18 9.41 3.04
CA GLU A 95 -11.55 9.42 3.57
C GLU A 95 -12.57 9.10 2.47
N GLN A 96 -12.35 9.62 1.26
CA GLN A 96 -13.18 9.36 0.10
C GLN A 96 -13.15 7.89 -0.32
N CYS A 97 -11.96 7.29 -0.44
CA CYS A 97 -11.80 5.87 -0.76
C CYS A 97 -12.41 4.98 0.33
N TRP A 98 -12.22 5.33 1.61
CA TRP A 98 -12.84 4.61 2.72
C TRP A 98 -14.36 4.61 2.62
N LYS A 99 -14.96 5.79 2.37
CA LYS A 99 -16.42 5.93 2.22
C LYS A 99 -16.93 5.13 1.03
N LEU A 100 -16.31 5.24 -0.15
CA LEU A 100 -16.68 4.49 -1.35
C LEU A 100 -16.60 2.98 -1.14
N ALA A 101 -15.54 2.49 -0.49
CA ALA A 101 -15.42 1.07 -0.15
C ALA A 101 -16.49 0.62 0.86
N GLN A 102 -16.87 1.50 1.79
CA GLN A 102 -17.96 1.22 2.72
C GLN A 102 -19.31 1.16 2.03
N GLU A 103 -19.61 2.09 1.13
CA GLU A 103 -20.85 2.11 0.32
C GLU A 103 -20.94 0.87 -0.58
N ALA A 104 -19.81 0.39 -1.11
CA ALA A 104 -19.70 -0.83 -1.89
C ALA A 104 -19.68 -2.12 -1.03
N ASN A 105 -19.72 -1.99 0.31
CA ASN A 105 -19.61 -3.10 1.26
C ASN A 105 -18.35 -3.98 1.07
N LEU A 106 -17.23 -3.36 0.67
CA LEU A 106 -15.97 -4.07 0.44
C LEU A 106 -15.16 -4.21 1.73
N PRO A 107 -14.57 -5.39 1.98
CA PRO A 107 -13.49 -5.54 2.96
C PRO A 107 -12.33 -4.57 2.64
N ARG A 108 -11.71 -4.03 3.68
CA ARG A 108 -10.67 -3.01 3.53
C ARG A 108 -9.43 -3.37 4.32
N ILE A 109 -8.28 -3.22 3.67
CA ILE A 109 -6.96 -3.27 4.30
C ILE A 109 -6.30 -1.91 4.10
N ILE A 110 -5.66 -1.38 5.13
CA ILE A 110 -4.86 -0.16 5.04
C ILE A 110 -3.40 -0.56 4.95
N PHE A 111 -2.70 -0.02 3.96
CA PHE A 111 -1.27 -0.17 3.79
C PHE A 111 -0.57 1.16 4.09
N VAL A 112 0.21 1.21 5.17
CA VAL A 112 1.01 2.37 5.52
C VAL A 112 2.33 2.32 4.77
N ASN A 113 2.50 3.21 3.82
CA ASN A 113 3.66 3.30 2.93
C ASN A 113 4.62 4.42 3.37
N LYS A 114 5.85 4.39 2.88
CA LYS A 114 6.90 5.39 3.16
C LYS A 114 7.32 5.43 4.64
N MET A 115 7.37 4.26 5.28
CA MET A 115 7.82 4.11 6.66
C MET A 115 9.32 4.41 6.85
N ASP A 116 10.07 4.39 5.76
CA ASP A 116 11.49 4.71 5.63
C ASP A 116 11.80 6.22 5.57
N ARG A 117 10.76 7.06 5.51
CA ARG A 117 10.95 8.50 5.37
C ARG A 117 11.12 9.18 6.72
N GLU A 118 11.87 10.28 6.71
CA GLU A 118 11.98 11.20 7.84
C GLU A 118 10.58 11.60 8.33
N ASN A 119 10.39 11.68 9.64
CA ASN A 119 9.11 11.96 10.30
C ASN A 119 8.00 10.90 10.09
N ALA A 120 8.31 9.70 9.62
CA ALA A 120 7.38 8.60 9.63
C ALA A 120 7.15 8.11 11.07
N ASP A 121 5.89 8.14 11.54
CA ASP A 121 5.48 7.67 12.86
C ASP A 121 4.24 6.78 12.74
N PHE A 122 4.45 5.47 12.92
CA PHE A 122 3.37 4.50 12.81
C PHE A 122 2.28 4.67 13.87
N HIS A 123 2.66 4.96 15.10
CA HIS A 123 1.67 5.10 16.20
C HIS A 123 0.78 6.32 15.99
N SER A 124 1.36 7.44 15.59
CA SER A 124 0.62 8.65 15.23
C SER A 124 -0.36 8.40 14.09
N ILE A 125 0.08 7.66 13.04
CA ILE A 125 -0.79 7.28 11.93
C ILE A 125 -1.91 6.34 12.37
N LEU A 126 -1.62 5.35 13.20
CA LEU A 126 -2.62 4.41 13.71
C LEU A 126 -3.70 5.14 14.54
N ASP A 127 -3.29 6.08 15.38
CA ASP A 127 -4.22 6.89 16.18
C ASP A 127 -5.05 7.83 15.31
N ASN A 128 -4.47 8.41 14.27
CA ASN A 128 -5.16 9.23 13.29
C ASN A 128 -6.21 8.39 12.51
N LEU A 129 -5.83 7.19 12.06
CA LEU A 129 -6.74 6.24 11.40
C LEU A 129 -7.90 5.82 12.33
N ARG A 130 -7.60 5.54 13.60
CA ARG A 130 -8.63 5.18 14.60
C ARG A 130 -9.55 6.36 14.92
N GLY A 131 -9.01 7.57 14.99
CA GLY A 131 -9.80 8.79 15.16
C GLY A 131 -10.79 9.05 14.03
N LYS A 132 -10.39 8.72 12.78
CA LYS A 132 -11.21 8.93 11.58
C LYS A 132 -12.17 7.78 11.26
N PHE A 133 -11.70 6.54 11.40
CA PHE A 133 -12.41 5.35 10.91
C PHE A 133 -12.91 4.43 12.04
N GLY A 134 -12.62 4.79 13.28
CA GLY A 134 -13.08 4.10 14.47
C GLY A 134 -12.11 3.07 15.03
N LYS A 135 -12.38 2.64 16.26
CA LYS A 135 -11.53 1.72 17.03
C LYS A 135 -11.37 0.30 16.46
N ARG A 136 -12.14 -0.03 15.42
CA ARG A 136 -12.04 -1.32 14.70
C ARG A 136 -10.85 -1.39 13.76
N VAL A 137 -10.10 -0.29 13.56
CA VAL A 137 -8.83 -0.30 12.85
C VAL A 137 -7.78 -0.97 13.74
N LEU A 138 -7.41 -2.19 13.34
CA LEU A 138 -6.46 -3.02 14.08
C LEU A 138 -5.18 -3.19 13.25
N PRO A 139 -4.00 -3.03 13.85
CA PRO A 139 -2.76 -3.35 13.17
C PRO A 139 -2.65 -4.87 12.98
N LEU A 140 -2.27 -5.30 11.78
CA LEU A 140 -1.92 -6.68 11.45
C LEU A 140 -0.41 -6.89 11.52
N GLN A 141 0.33 -5.81 11.28
CA GLN A 141 1.78 -5.76 11.34
C GLN A 141 2.23 -4.48 12.05
N LEU A 142 3.33 -4.57 12.77
CA LEU A 142 4.01 -3.44 13.39
C LEU A 142 5.35 -3.21 12.70
N PRO A 143 5.82 -1.95 12.59
CA PRO A 143 7.14 -1.69 12.04
C PRO A 143 8.24 -2.14 13.01
N LEU A 144 9.32 -2.69 12.48
CA LEU A 144 10.57 -2.92 13.17
C LEU A 144 11.48 -1.72 12.89
N GLY A 145 11.61 -0.82 13.87
CA GLY A 145 12.23 0.49 13.71
C GLY A 145 11.30 1.53 13.06
N GLN A 146 11.79 2.77 12.95
CA GLN A 146 11.04 3.91 12.38
C GLN A 146 11.97 4.80 11.55
N ALA A 147 11.44 5.47 10.54
CA ALA A 147 12.16 6.39 9.66
C ALA A 147 13.46 5.75 9.11
N GLU A 148 14.61 6.37 9.30
CA GLU A 148 15.90 5.84 8.85
C GLU A 148 16.28 4.49 9.48
N LYS A 149 15.69 4.17 10.64
CA LYS A 149 15.89 2.89 11.33
C LYS A 149 14.84 1.84 10.98
N PHE A 150 13.97 2.12 10.03
CA PHE A 150 12.97 1.14 9.56
C PHE A 150 13.69 0.00 8.85
N GLU A 151 13.66 -1.19 9.44
CA GLU A 151 14.37 -2.36 8.92
C GLU A 151 13.49 -3.58 8.67
N GLY A 152 12.21 -3.51 9.03
CA GLY A 152 11.32 -4.65 8.81
C GLY A 152 9.95 -4.51 9.45
N LEU A 153 9.32 -5.66 9.66
CA LEU A 153 7.94 -5.77 10.15
C LEU A 153 7.81 -6.90 11.17
N ILE A 154 6.91 -6.73 12.13
CA ILE A 154 6.45 -7.77 13.04
C ILE A 154 5.05 -8.19 12.60
N ASP A 155 4.87 -9.45 12.25
CA ASP A 155 3.59 -10.06 11.89
C ASP A 155 2.89 -10.54 13.17
N LEU A 156 1.77 -9.89 13.50
CA LEU A 156 1.03 -10.18 14.73
C LEU A 156 0.21 -11.48 14.67
N PHE A 157 -0.08 -12.00 13.47
CA PHE A 157 -0.74 -13.29 13.34
C PHE A 157 0.23 -14.46 13.55
N LYS A 158 1.42 -14.32 12.97
CA LYS A 158 2.45 -15.38 13.08
C LYS A 158 3.30 -15.25 14.32
N MET A 159 3.24 -14.10 15.00
CA MET A 159 4.14 -13.76 16.11
C MET A 159 5.61 -13.94 15.72
N LYS A 160 5.99 -13.39 14.57
CA LYS A 160 7.33 -13.42 14.00
C LYS A 160 7.72 -12.05 13.50
N ALA A 161 9.00 -11.75 13.51
CA ALA A 161 9.55 -10.56 12.88
C ALA A 161 10.26 -10.91 11.57
N TYR A 162 10.22 -9.95 10.63
CA TYR A 162 10.86 -10.07 9.32
C TYR A 162 11.73 -8.85 9.10
N ARG A 163 13.04 -9.07 8.99
CA ARG A 163 14.02 -8.02 8.69
C ARG A 163 14.29 -8.00 7.20
N ALA A 164 14.17 -6.82 6.57
CA ALA A 164 14.43 -6.65 5.15
C ALA A 164 15.95 -6.69 4.87
N HIS A 165 16.35 -7.41 3.82
CA HIS A 165 17.68 -7.33 3.27
C HIS A 165 17.66 -7.45 1.75
N GLY A 166 18.32 -6.55 1.04
CA GLY A 166 18.30 -6.53 -0.43
C GLY A 166 16.87 -6.62 -0.99
N ASN A 167 16.61 -7.64 -1.80
CA ASN A 167 15.28 -7.92 -2.37
C ASN A 167 14.47 -8.95 -1.56
N GLY A 168 14.94 -9.34 -0.37
CA GLY A 168 14.33 -10.38 0.47
C GLY A 168 14.02 -9.91 1.88
N SER A 169 13.67 -10.87 2.72
CA SER A 169 13.53 -10.68 4.17
C SER A 169 13.87 -11.97 4.90
N ASP A 170 14.54 -11.85 6.04
CA ASP A 170 14.80 -12.96 6.95
C ASP A 170 13.76 -13.00 8.05
N GLU A 171 13.27 -14.19 8.36
CA GLU A 171 12.45 -14.43 9.54
C GLU A 171 13.35 -14.46 10.78
N ILE A 172 13.02 -13.65 11.77
CA ILE A 172 13.74 -13.56 13.04
C ILE A 172 12.75 -13.64 14.22
N GLU A 173 13.26 -13.94 15.40
CA GLU A 173 12.48 -13.81 16.63
C GLU A 173 12.15 -12.35 16.90
N ILE A 174 10.99 -12.09 17.52
CA ILE A 174 10.59 -10.74 17.92
C ILE A 174 11.60 -10.21 18.96
N PRO A 175 12.26 -9.08 18.71
CA PRO A 175 13.18 -8.49 19.68
C PRO A 175 12.50 -8.19 21.02
N ASP A 176 13.23 -8.31 22.12
CA ASP A 176 12.66 -8.17 23.48
C ASP A 176 12.02 -6.81 23.74
N GLU A 177 12.49 -5.77 23.07
CA GLU A 177 11.92 -4.41 23.14
C GLU A 177 10.50 -4.28 22.55
N TYR A 178 10.03 -5.31 21.79
CA TYR A 178 8.69 -5.34 21.18
C TYR A 178 7.80 -6.44 21.81
N LYS A 179 8.27 -7.14 22.82
CA LYS A 179 7.50 -8.10 23.60
C LYS A 179 6.79 -7.38 24.75
#